data_e92e3bc8162f0679f530751c7491ad75
#
_entry.id   e92e3bc8162f0679f530751c7491ad75
#
_cell.length_a   1.000
_cell.length_b   1.000
_cell.length_c   1.000
_cell.angle_alpha   90.00
_cell.angle_beta   90.00
_cell.angle_gamma   90.00
#
_symmetry.space_group_name_H-M   'P 1'
#
loop_
_entity.id
_entity.type
_entity.pdbx_description
1 polymer ?
#
loop_
_entity_poly.entity_id
_entity_poly.type
_entity_poly.pdbx_seq_one_letter_code
_entity_poly.pdbx_strand_id
1 'polypeptide(L)'
;VRYRSYKGDVGRRAPNLLQRNFTTDGPNQKWATDITQIDIQGRKCYLSPILDMWNGEIISYTISDSPNMKMVTDMLQKAFRKQVPTKGMLMHSDQGWHYQHIKYRELLQHYGIIQSMSRKGNCLDNAMMENFFGIMKNELLYPNKWEDIDEFKQALKKYIKYYNHKRIKLKLKMSPILYRTHFQNIVN
;
A
#
# COMPACT_ATOMS: atom_id res chain seq x y z
N VAL A 1 -40.74 -0.30 -11.40
CA VAL A 1 -39.55 -0.15 -12.23
C VAL A 1 -38.36 -0.74 -11.43
N ARG A 2 -37.81 -1.88 -11.85
CA ARG A 2 -36.63 -2.47 -11.25
C ARG A 2 -35.42 -1.59 -11.59
N TYR A 3 -34.78 -1.00 -10.58
CA TYR A 3 -33.50 -0.29 -10.69
C TYR A 3 -32.45 -1.28 -11.24
N ARG A 4 -32.01 -1.09 -12.50
CA ARG A 4 -30.84 -1.75 -13.05
C ARG A 4 -29.64 -0.89 -12.65
N SER A 5 -28.87 -1.33 -11.67
CA SER A 5 -27.55 -0.77 -11.41
C SER A 5 -26.73 -0.82 -12.70
N TYR A 6 -26.10 0.29 -13.03
CA TYR A 6 -25.18 0.44 -14.15
C TYR A 6 -24.14 -0.70 -14.10
N LYS A 7 -24.18 -1.58 -15.08
CA LYS A 7 -23.12 -2.57 -15.31
C LYS A 7 -21.97 -1.85 -16.01
N GLY A 8 -21.31 -0.94 -15.30
CA GLY A 8 -19.99 -0.50 -15.66
C GLY A 8 -19.03 -1.68 -15.69
N ASP A 9 -17.91 -1.50 -16.35
CA ASP A 9 -16.87 -2.50 -16.60
C ASP A 9 -16.69 -3.41 -15.36
N VAL A 10 -17.14 -4.67 -15.48
CA VAL A 10 -17.05 -5.64 -14.38
C VAL A 10 -15.58 -5.93 -14.18
N GLY A 11 -14.98 -5.34 -13.15
CA GLY A 11 -13.56 -5.43 -12.87
C GLY A 11 -13.06 -6.87 -12.90
N ARG A 12 -11.87 -7.09 -13.41
CA ARG A 12 -11.27 -8.43 -13.52
C ARG A 12 -10.46 -8.74 -12.26
N ARG A 13 -10.74 -9.88 -11.66
CA ARG A 13 -9.96 -10.41 -10.52
C ARG A 13 -8.71 -11.12 -11.02
N ALA A 14 -7.60 -10.92 -10.31
CA ALA A 14 -6.38 -11.69 -10.49
C ALA A 14 -6.33 -12.88 -9.51
N PRO A 15 -5.59 -13.96 -9.84
CA PRO A 15 -5.38 -15.07 -8.91
C PRO A 15 -4.54 -14.65 -7.70
N ASN A 16 -4.65 -15.38 -6.59
CA ASN A 16 -3.76 -15.23 -5.45
C ASN A 16 -2.43 -15.95 -5.72
N LEU A 17 -1.48 -15.23 -6.28
CA LEU A 17 -0.14 -15.77 -6.57
C LEU A 17 0.79 -15.65 -5.35
N LEU A 18 0.50 -14.75 -4.40
CA LEU A 18 1.28 -14.59 -3.18
C LEU A 18 1.19 -15.81 -2.27
N GLN A 19 -0.02 -16.42 -2.14
CA GLN A 19 -0.29 -17.60 -1.33
C GLN A 19 0.31 -17.53 0.10
N ARG A 20 0.27 -16.33 0.71
CA ARG A 20 0.88 -16.02 2.02
C ARG A 20 2.40 -16.19 2.09
N ASN A 21 3.07 -16.37 0.96
CA ASN A 21 4.52 -16.35 0.92
C ASN A 21 5.04 -14.90 0.84
N PHE A 22 5.18 -14.26 1.99
CA PHE A 22 5.68 -12.89 2.12
C PHE A 22 7.22 -12.81 2.07
N THR A 23 7.92 -13.93 1.98
CA THR A 23 9.39 -13.96 1.96
C THR A 23 9.92 -13.48 0.62
N THR A 24 10.97 -12.68 0.66
CA THR A 24 11.71 -12.17 -0.50
C THR A 24 13.20 -12.16 -0.18
N ASP A 25 14.03 -12.35 -1.19
CA ASP A 25 15.48 -12.39 -1.05
C ASP A 25 16.13 -11.00 -1.18
N GLY A 26 15.36 -10.03 -1.68
CA GLY A 26 15.82 -8.66 -1.87
C GLY A 26 14.68 -7.67 -2.06
N PRO A 27 15.03 -6.38 -2.18
CA PRO A 27 14.05 -5.32 -2.36
C PRO A 27 13.31 -5.41 -3.71
N ASN A 28 12.11 -4.85 -3.75
CA ASN A 28 11.30 -4.67 -4.96
C ASN A 28 10.93 -5.98 -5.70
N GLN A 29 10.86 -7.10 -4.98
CA GLN A 29 10.36 -8.37 -5.55
C GLN A 29 8.86 -8.54 -5.38
N LYS A 30 8.34 -8.15 -4.22
CA LYS A 30 6.91 -8.23 -3.88
C LYS A 30 6.49 -6.96 -3.15
N TRP A 31 5.51 -6.30 -3.70
CA TRP A 31 4.86 -5.15 -3.07
C TRP A 31 3.43 -5.48 -2.66
N ALA A 32 2.97 -4.86 -1.57
CA ALA A 32 1.58 -4.90 -1.14
C ALA A 32 0.97 -3.50 -1.18
N THR A 33 -0.33 -3.44 -1.45
CA THR A 33 -1.12 -2.22 -1.39
C THR A 33 -2.51 -2.50 -0.85
N ASP A 34 -3.09 -1.50 -0.22
CA ASP A 34 -4.46 -1.49 0.26
C ASP A 34 -4.90 -0.04 0.53
N ILE A 35 -6.18 0.18 0.78
CA ILE A 35 -6.72 1.48 1.16
C ILE A 35 -7.33 1.38 2.55
N THR A 36 -6.90 2.28 3.46
CA THR A 36 -7.57 2.43 4.75
C THR A 36 -8.29 3.76 4.84
N GLN A 37 -9.51 3.74 5.40
CA GLN A 37 -10.28 4.92 5.76
C GLN A 37 -9.95 5.34 7.19
N ILE A 38 -9.79 6.63 7.41
CA ILE A 38 -9.65 7.26 8.71
C ILE A 38 -10.77 8.30 8.85
N ASP A 39 -11.43 8.31 10.00
CA ASP A 39 -12.46 9.28 10.34
C ASP A 39 -11.94 10.16 11.48
N ILE A 40 -11.99 11.48 11.29
CA ILE A 40 -11.64 12.48 12.29
C ILE A 40 -12.83 13.44 12.41
N GLN A 41 -13.53 13.36 13.52
CA GLN A 41 -14.70 14.20 13.82
C GLN A 41 -15.74 14.23 12.67
N GLY A 42 -16.04 13.05 12.09
CA GLY A 42 -17.02 12.89 11.02
C GLY A 42 -16.50 13.26 9.63
N ARG A 43 -15.27 13.77 9.50
CA ARG A 43 -14.60 13.95 8.19
C ARG A 43 -13.71 12.76 7.88
N LYS A 44 -13.78 12.29 6.64
CA LYS A 44 -13.05 11.11 6.17
C LYS A 44 -11.84 11.49 5.35
N CYS A 45 -10.75 10.75 5.55
CA CYS A 45 -9.66 10.69 4.58
C CYS A 45 -9.24 9.23 4.35
N TYR A 46 -8.55 9.01 3.26
CA TYR A 46 -8.14 7.71 2.79
C TYR A 46 -6.63 7.71 2.57
N LEU A 47 -5.95 6.69 3.06
CA LEU A 47 -4.55 6.45 2.82
C LEU A 47 -4.40 5.23 1.90
N SER A 48 -3.69 5.40 0.79
CA SER A 48 -3.32 4.31 -0.13
C SER A 48 -1.80 4.24 -0.23
N PRO A 49 -1.15 3.33 0.48
CA PRO A 49 0.29 3.12 0.42
C PRO A 49 0.67 1.92 -0.44
N ILE A 50 1.94 1.90 -0.88
CA ILE A 50 2.63 0.70 -1.35
C ILE A 50 3.72 0.35 -0.36
N LEU A 51 3.74 -0.90 0.08
CA LEU A 51 4.70 -1.45 1.02
C LEU A 51 5.57 -2.51 0.32
N ASP A 52 6.90 -2.40 0.45
CA ASP A 52 7.81 -3.46 0.04
C ASP A 52 7.83 -4.58 1.09
N MET A 53 7.49 -5.80 0.69
CA MET A 53 7.41 -6.95 1.59
C MET A 53 8.77 -7.36 2.15
N TRP A 54 9.87 -6.99 1.51
CA TRP A 54 11.21 -7.33 1.94
C TRP A 54 11.59 -6.69 3.27
N ASN A 55 11.42 -5.37 3.38
CA ASN A 55 11.82 -4.63 4.58
C ASN A 55 10.65 -3.88 5.25
N GLY A 56 9.47 -3.86 4.62
CA GLY A 56 8.29 -3.14 5.07
C GLY A 56 8.38 -1.62 4.87
N GLU A 57 9.23 -1.13 3.98
CA GLU A 57 9.28 0.28 3.60
C GLU A 57 7.99 0.69 2.89
N ILE A 58 7.45 1.84 3.23
CA ILE A 58 6.41 2.50 2.44
C ILE A 58 7.09 3.19 1.26
N ILE A 59 7.01 2.57 0.09
CA ILE A 59 7.65 3.03 -1.14
C ILE A 59 7.03 4.34 -1.61
N SER A 60 5.70 4.38 -1.65
CA SER A 60 4.91 5.57 -1.95
C SER A 60 3.57 5.54 -1.25
N TYR A 61 2.89 6.66 -1.23
CA TYR A 61 1.52 6.75 -0.74
C TYR A 61 0.80 7.97 -1.30
N THR A 62 -0.53 7.94 -1.23
CA THR A 62 -1.41 9.09 -1.43
C THR A 62 -2.39 9.21 -0.28
N ILE A 63 -2.74 10.44 0.07
CA ILE A 63 -3.81 10.77 1.02
C ILE A 63 -4.86 11.54 0.23
N SER A 64 -6.12 11.14 0.33
CA SER A 64 -7.24 11.72 -0.43
C SER A 64 -8.49 11.85 0.43
N ASP A 65 -9.36 12.78 0.10
CA ASP A 65 -10.67 12.93 0.74
C ASP A 65 -11.72 11.96 0.17
N SER A 66 -11.37 11.26 -0.91
CA SER A 66 -12.23 10.24 -1.51
C SER A 66 -11.42 9.07 -2.06
N PRO A 67 -11.92 7.82 -1.98
CA PRO A 67 -11.23 6.63 -2.48
C PRO A 67 -11.50 6.47 -3.99
N ASN A 68 -10.94 7.36 -4.81
CA ASN A 68 -11.12 7.34 -6.26
C ASN A 68 -9.92 6.71 -6.99
N MET A 69 -10.09 6.42 -8.29
CA MET A 69 -9.01 5.83 -9.10
C MET A 69 -7.77 6.71 -9.18
N LYS A 70 -7.94 8.04 -9.20
CA LYS A 70 -6.81 8.97 -9.25
C LYS A 70 -5.86 8.78 -8.05
N MET A 71 -6.42 8.55 -6.85
CA MET A 71 -5.63 8.25 -5.65
C MET A 71 -4.68 7.07 -5.86
N VAL A 72 -5.18 5.98 -6.44
CA VAL A 72 -4.41 4.75 -6.65
C VAL A 72 -3.41 4.90 -7.81
N THR A 73 -3.83 5.53 -8.91
CA THR A 73 -2.93 5.75 -10.06
C THR A 73 -1.79 6.71 -9.73
N ASP A 74 -2.05 7.80 -8.99
CA ASP A 74 -1.02 8.74 -8.54
C ASP A 74 -0.02 8.05 -7.59
N MET A 75 -0.50 7.19 -6.70
CA MET A 75 0.35 6.38 -5.82
C MET A 75 1.28 5.47 -6.61
N LEU A 76 0.77 4.74 -7.61
CA LEU A 76 1.57 3.88 -8.48
C LEU A 76 2.63 4.68 -9.25
N GLN A 77 2.24 5.79 -9.88
CA GLN A 77 3.17 6.64 -10.62
C GLN A 77 4.29 7.21 -9.73
N LYS A 78 3.98 7.59 -8.49
CA LYS A 78 4.98 8.00 -7.50
C LYS A 78 5.94 6.87 -7.16
N ALA A 79 5.42 5.65 -6.97
CA ALA A 79 6.24 4.48 -6.69
C ALA A 79 7.20 4.19 -7.84
N PHE A 80 6.71 4.16 -9.07
CA PHE A 80 7.49 3.83 -10.27
C PHE A 80 8.57 4.87 -10.61
N ARG A 81 8.34 6.13 -10.24
CA ARG A 81 9.38 7.17 -10.33
C ARG A 81 10.47 7.02 -9.26
N LYS A 82 10.11 6.57 -8.07
CA LYS A 82 11.06 6.38 -6.95
C LYS A 82 11.86 5.10 -7.10
N GLN A 83 11.22 4.04 -7.54
CA GLN A 83 11.78 2.70 -7.70
C GLN A 83 11.34 2.14 -9.05
N VAL A 84 12.29 1.99 -9.98
CA VAL A 84 11.97 1.40 -11.29
C VAL A 84 11.54 -0.06 -11.06
N PRO A 85 10.31 -0.44 -11.48
CA PRO A 85 9.85 -1.81 -11.30
C PRO A 85 10.70 -2.81 -12.06
N THR A 86 11.03 -3.91 -11.42
CA THR A 86 11.66 -5.05 -12.10
C THR A 86 10.60 -5.89 -12.79
N LYS A 87 10.84 -6.28 -14.03
CA LYS A 87 9.94 -7.18 -14.77
C LYS A 87 9.68 -8.46 -13.96
N GLY A 88 8.41 -8.81 -13.80
CA GLY A 88 8.00 -9.98 -13.00
C GLY A 88 7.82 -9.70 -11.50
N MET A 89 8.04 -8.47 -11.04
CA MET A 89 7.70 -8.07 -9.68
C MET A 89 6.22 -8.30 -9.39
N LEU A 90 5.90 -8.78 -8.18
CA LEU A 90 4.52 -9.04 -7.76
C LEU A 90 3.93 -7.80 -7.06
N MET A 91 2.74 -7.39 -7.48
CA MET A 91 1.91 -6.41 -6.76
C MET A 91 0.68 -7.10 -6.20
N HIS A 92 0.59 -7.19 -4.88
CA HIS A 92 -0.51 -7.84 -4.17
C HIS A 92 -1.47 -6.83 -3.56
N SER A 93 -2.77 -7.08 -3.68
CA SER A 93 -3.83 -6.28 -3.09
C SER A 93 -4.99 -7.16 -2.63
N ASP A 94 -5.97 -6.56 -1.95
CA ASP A 94 -7.29 -7.15 -1.81
C ASP A 94 -8.06 -7.17 -3.14
N GLN A 95 -9.34 -7.57 -3.09
CA GLN A 95 -10.23 -7.55 -4.26
C GLN A 95 -11.01 -6.22 -4.39
N GLY A 96 -10.50 -5.11 -3.86
CA GLY A 96 -11.12 -3.79 -4.01
C GLY A 96 -11.33 -3.41 -5.48
N TRP A 97 -12.42 -2.69 -5.77
CA TRP A 97 -12.76 -2.33 -7.14
C TRP A 97 -11.67 -1.53 -7.87
N HIS A 98 -10.88 -0.73 -7.13
CA HIS A 98 -9.76 0.03 -7.68
C HIS A 98 -8.73 -0.88 -8.37
N TYR A 99 -8.42 -2.01 -7.73
CA TYR A 99 -7.41 -2.96 -8.21
C TYR A 99 -7.92 -3.86 -9.33
N GLN A 100 -9.26 -3.96 -9.48
CA GLN A 100 -9.92 -4.66 -10.59
C GLN A 100 -10.08 -3.75 -11.83
N HIS A 101 -9.97 -2.43 -11.66
CA HIS A 101 -10.21 -1.45 -12.70
C HIS A 101 -9.15 -1.52 -13.82
N ILE A 102 -9.57 -1.31 -15.06
CA ILE A 102 -8.71 -1.41 -16.25
C ILE A 102 -7.47 -0.54 -16.16
N LYS A 103 -7.59 0.72 -15.72
CA LYS A 103 -6.46 1.66 -15.58
C LYS A 103 -5.37 1.16 -14.64
N TYR A 104 -5.73 0.49 -13.54
CA TYR A 104 -4.76 -0.12 -12.64
C TYR A 104 -4.01 -1.26 -13.31
N ARG A 105 -4.75 -2.14 -13.97
CA ARG A 105 -4.20 -3.31 -14.66
C ARG A 105 -3.27 -2.92 -15.81
N GLU A 106 -3.67 -1.94 -16.62
CA GLU A 106 -2.85 -1.40 -17.71
C GLU A 106 -1.54 -0.80 -17.20
N LEU A 107 -1.57 -0.04 -16.09
CA LEU A 107 -0.35 0.47 -15.46
C LEU A 107 0.57 -0.66 -15.02
N LEU A 108 0.08 -1.68 -14.34
CA LEU A 108 0.92 -2.82 -13.94
C LEU A 108 1.49 -3.55 -15.17
N GLN A 109 0.67 -3.79 -16.19
CA GLN A 109 1.07 -4.46 -17.43
C GLN A 109 2.16 -3.67 -18.18
N HIS A 110 2.01 -2.34 -18.27
CA HIS A 110 2.98 -1.46 -18.90
C HIS A 110 4.38 -1.60 -18.30
N TYR A 111 4.46 -1.78 -16.98
CA TYR A 111 5.74 -1.99 -16.26
C TYR A 111 6.14 -3.46 -16.10
N GLY A 112 5.39 -4.39 -16.69
CA GLY A 112 5.67 -5.83 -16.58
C GLY A 112 5.49 -6.40 -15.17
N ILE A 113 4.63 -5.77 -14.36
CA ILE A 113 4.33 -6.17 -12.99
C ILE A 113 3.21 -7.20 -12.99
N ILE A 114 3.37 -8.25 -12.20
CA ILE A 114 2.39 -9.34 -12.06
C ILE A 114 1.40 -8.96 -10.95
N GLN A 115 0.12 -8.93 -11.29
CA GLN A 115 -0.94 -8.67 -10.33
C GLN A 115 -1.32 -9.93 -9.57
N SER A 116 -1.46 -9.80 -8.25
CA SER A 116 -1.97 -10.82 -7.34
C SER A 116 -3.04 -10.23 -6.43
N MET A 117 -4.09 -10.99 -6.13
CA MET A 117 -5.16 -10.56 -5.24
C MET A 117 -5.42 -11.57 -4.14
N SER A 118 -5.72 -11.09 -2.93
CA SER A 118 -6.22 -11.91 -1.82
C SER A 118 -7.48 -12.67 -2.20
N ARG A 119 -7.71 -13.82 -1.57
CA ARG A 119 -8.99 -14.49 -1.65
C ARG A 119 -10.08 -13.66 -0.98
N LYS A 120 -11.29 -13.73 -1.48
CA LYS A 120 -12.44 -12.98 -0.94
C LYS A 120 -12.62 -13.27 0.55
N GLY A 121 -12.67 -12.22 1.36
CA GLY A 121 -12.90 -12.32 2.81
C GLY A 121 -11.75 -12.94 3.61
N ASN A 122 -10.53 -13.03 3.04
CA ASN A 122 -9.38 -13.58 3.73
C ASN A 122 -8.32 -12.50 4.00
N CYS A 123 -8.44 -11.87 5.17
CA CYS A 123 -7.54 -10.79 5.60
C CYS A 123 -6.08 -11.27 5.75
N LEU A 124 -5.85 -12.51 6.14
CA LEU A 124 -4.49 -13.05 6.28
C LEU A 124 -3.68 -13.05 4.98
N ASP A 125 -4.37 -12.97 3.83
CA ASP A 125 -3.69 -12.91 2.54
C ASP A 125 -3.04 -11.52 2.31
N ASN A 126 -3.45 -10.46 3.04
CA ASN A 126 -2.86 -9.11 2.99
C ASN A 126 -2.31 -8.66 4.36
N ALA A 127 -1.84 -9.61 5.16
CA ALA A 127 -1.43 -9.39 6.55
C ALA A 127 -0.36 -8.31 6.73
N MET A 128 0.52 -8.09 5.74
CA MET A 128 1.56 -7.06 5.85
C MET A 128 0.98 -5.64 5.81
N MET A 129 -0.04 -5.40 4.99
CA MET A 129 -0.74 -4.11 4.96
C MET A 129 -1.58 -3.90 6.21
N GLU A 130 -2.30 -4.94 6.66
CA GLU A 130 -3.07 -4.87 7.91
C GLU A 130 -2.18 -4.56 9.12
N ASN A 131 -1.01 -5.19 9.19
CA ASN A 131 -0.03 -4.92 10.23
C ASN A 131 0.47 -3.46 10.19
N PHE A 132 0.79 -2.94 9.01
CA PHE A 132 1.17 -1.53 8.87
C PHE A 132 0.06 -0.58 9.32
N PHE A 133 -1.17 -0.82 8.90
CA PHE A 133 -2.31 0.02 9.31
C PHE A 133 -2.57 -0.07 10.82
N GLY A 134 -2.46 -1.26 11.40
CA GLY A 134 -2.58 -1.46 12.83
C GLY A 134 -1.52 -0.66 13.62
N ILE A 135 -0.27 -0.76 13.22
CA ILE A 135 0.85 0.00 13.82
C ILE A 135 0.60 1.51 13.70
N MET A 136 0.27 2.01 12.52
CA MET A 136 0.00 3.42 12.28
C MET A 136 -1.17 3.93 13.13
N LYS A 137 -2.25 3.17 13.24
CA LYS A 137 -3.39 3.55 14.08
C LYS A 137 -3.03 3.56 15.57
N ASN A 138 -2.28 2.56 16.04
CA ASN A 138 -1.89 2.47 17.44
C ASN A 138 -0.82 3.51 17.84
N GLU A 139 0.07 3.89 16.94
CA GLU A 139 1.15 4.84 17.25
C GLU A 139 0.78 6.30 16.95
N LEU A 140 -0.12 6.55 15.99
CA LEU A 140 -0.48 7.90 15.55
C LEU A 140 -1.94 8.25 15.85
N LEU A 141 -2.91 7.41 15.42
CA LEU A 141 -4.32 7.79 15.42
C LEU A 141 -4.91 7.77 16.84
N TYR A 142 -4.80 6.64 17.56
CA TYR A 142 -5.48 6.43 18.82
C TYR A 142 -4.86 7.16 20.02
N PRO A 143 -3.54 7.35 20.12
CA PRO A 143 -2.96 8.03 21.28
C PRO A 143 -3.18 9.55 21.29
N ASN A 144 -3.60 10.14 20.17
CA ASN A 144 -3.70 11.58 20.00
C ASN A 144 -5.18 12.01 19.84
N LYS A 145 -5.48 13.22 20.26
CA LYS A 145 -6.74 13.90 19.95
C LYS A 145 -6.50 14.82 18.76
N TRP A 146 -7.35 14.71 17.76
CA TRP A 146 -7.24 15.47 16.52
C TRP A 146 -8.36 16.50 16.47
N GLU A 147 -8.01 17.77 16.30
CA GLU A 147 -8.98 18.85 16.19
C GLU A 147 -9.62 18.90 14.81
N ASP A 148 -8.83 18.61 13.77
CA ASP A 148 -9.35 18.53 12.40
C ASP A 148 -8.59 17.50 11.55
N ILE A 149 -9.18 17.20 10.38
CA ILE A 149 -8.65 16.19 9.45
C ILE A 149 -7.35 16.65 8.77
N ASP A 150 -7.13 17.95 8.61
CA ASP A 150 -5.94 18.46 7.90
C ASP A 150 -4.73 18.43 8.83
N GLU A 151 -4.93 18.69 10.13
CA GLU A 151 -3.92 18.44 11.16
C GLU A 151 -3.47 16.97 11.12
N PHE A 152 -4.45 16.03 11.14
CA PHE A 152 -4.15 14.61 11.06
C PHE A 152 -3.38 14.25 9.78
N LYS A 153 -3.78 14.76 8.60
CA LYS A 153 -3.08 14.51 7.33
C LYS A 153 -1.62 14.95 7.37
N GLN A 154 -1.32 16.11 8.00
CA GLN A 154 0.06 16.56 8.17
C GLN A 154 0.86 15.66 9.11
N ALA A 155 0.26 15.25 10.23
CA ALA A 155 0.86 14.31 11.16
C ALA A 155 1.10 12.94 10.51
N LEU A 156 0.18 12.44 9.69
CA LEU A 156 0.32 11.19 8.94
C LEU A 156 1.50 11.23 7.97
N LYS A 157 1.71 12.34 7.25
CA LYS A 157 2.89 12.53 6.39
C LYS A 157 4.20 12.45 7.20
N LYS A 158 4.24 13.14 8.35
CA LYS A 158 5.41 13.11 9.26
C LYS A 158 5.63 11.71 9.83
N TYR A 159 4.54 11.00 10.17
CA TYR A 159 4.59 9.65 10.70
C TYR A 159 5.16 8.66 9.67
N ILE A 160 4.72 8.69 8.41
CA ILE A 160 5.24 7.79 7.37
C ILE A 160 6.75 8.06 7.15
N LYS A 161 7.18 9.32 7.19
CA LYS A 161 8.61 9.65 7.15
C LYS A 161 9.36 9.07 8.35
N TYR A 162 8.83 9.22 9.56
CA TYR A 162 9.39 8.62 10.78
C TYR A 162 9.44 7.08 10.67
N TYR A 163 8.34 6.45 10.25
CA TYR A 163 8.23 5.00 10.08
C TYR A 163 9.33 4.45 9.14
N ASN A 164 9.55 5.10 8.03
CA ASN A 164 10.54 4.67 7.05
C ASN A 164 11.98 4.91 7.50
N HIS A 165 12.28 6.04 8.14
CA HIS A 165 13.66 6.48 8.40
C HIS A 165 14.15 6.22 9.83
N LYS A 166 13.25 6.16 10.81
CA LYS A 166 13.63 6.15 12.23
C LYS A 166 13.04 4.98 13.02
N ARG A 167 11.80 4.55 12.68
CA ARG A 167 11.13 3.49 13.42
C ARG A 167 11.87 2.18 13.25
N ILE A 168 12.40 1.64 14.37
CA ILE A 168 13.12 0.36 14.38
C ILE A 168 12.10 -0.79 14.23
N LYS A 169 12.34 -1.66 13.26
CA LYS A 169 11.65 -2.94 13.13
C LYS A 169 12.48 -4.03 13.79
N LEU A 170 11.93 -4.72 14.78
CA LEU A 170 12.67 -5.71 15.57
C LEU A 170 13.35 -6.76 14.70
N LYS A 171 12.65 -7.28 13.67
CA LYS A 171 13.19 -8.27 12.74
C LYS A 171 14.42 -7.76 11.96
N LEU A 172 14.47 -6.47 11.66
CA LEU A 172 15.54 -5.83 10.89
C LEU A 172 16.62 -5.22 11.80
N LYS A 173 16.32 -4.99 13.08
CA LYS A 173 17.12 -4.26 14.08
C LYS A 173 17.45 -2.81 13.68
N MET A 174 16.75 -2.28 12.69
CA MET A 174 16.89 -0.92 12.16
C MET A 174 15.62 -0.47 11.44
N SER A 175 15.61 0.77 10.96
CA SER A 175 14.49 1.29 10.16
C SER A 175 14.49 0.69 8.74
N PRO A 176 13.32 0.68 8.06
CA PRO A 176 13.22 0.13 6.70
C PRO A 176 14.23 0.71 5.72
N ILE A 177 14.35 2.04 5.65
CA ILE A 177 15.29 2.68 4.71
C ILE A 177 16.74 2.40 5.08
N LEU A 178 17.09 2.44 6.37
CA LEU A 178 18.44 2.13 6.79
C LEU A 178 18.82 0.70 6.41
N TYR A 179 17.91 -0.25 6.57
CA TYR A 179 18.11 -1.64 6.15
C TYR A 179 18.33 -1.76 4.64
N ARG A 180 17.57 -1.04 3.82
CA ARG A 180 17.77 -1.01 2.37
C ARG A 180 19.13 -0.44 1.98
N THR A 181 19.52 0.69 2.59
CA THR A 181 20.80 1.33 2.31
C THR A 181 21.98 0.42 2.71
N HIS A 182 21.87 -0.25 3.86
CA HIS A 182 22.90 -1.18 4.32
C HIS A 182 23.05 -2.37 3.36
N PHE A 183 21.94 -2.95 2.91
CA PHE A 183 21.96 -4.03 1.94
C PHE A 183 22.59 -3.61 0.59
N GLN A 184 22.26 -2.43 0.08
CA GLN A 184 22.83 -1.92 -1.18
C GLN A 184 24.35 -1.70 -1.09
N ASN A 185 24.85 -1.29 0.06
CA ASN A 185 26.29 -1.10 0.30
C ASN A 185 27.07 -2.43 0.40
N ILE A 186 26.38 -3.55 0.69
CA ILE A 186 27.02 -4.89 0.75
C ILE A 186 27.05 -5.55 -0.64
N VAL A 187 26.08 -5.24 -1.51
CA VAL A 187 25.91 -5.90 -2.81
C VAL A 187 26.67 -5.17 -3.92
N ASN A 188 27.04 -3.90 -3.73
CA ASN A 188 27.89 -3.12 -4.63
C ASN A 188 29.35 -3.20 -4.23
#